data_360a5e1db6fa37ee198fd80a95e8f705
#
_entry.id   360a5e1db6fa37ee198fd80a95e8f705
#
_cell.length_a   1.000
_cell.length_b   1.000
_cell.length_c   1.000
_cell.angle_alpha   90.00
_cell.angle_beta   90.00
_cell.angle_gamma   90.00
#
_symmetry.space_group_name_H-M   'P 1'
#
loop_
_entity.id
_entity.type
_entity.pdbx_description
1 polymer ?
#
loop_
_entity_poly.entity_id
_entity_poly.type
_entity_poly.pdbx_seq_one_letter_code
_entity_poly.pdbx_strand_id
1 'polypeptide(L)'
;MITMSYCYNVEEAKMIADAGIDIIVSHMGLTKGGDVGTTEQSPLDVAAEKSDRILRAAKDINPRIITMCHGGSITSPEDAAYVMDHSAAVGFVGASSIERIPTEIAIKQVCKDYLSIKLK
;
A
#
# COMPACT_ATOMS: atom_id res chain seq x y z
N MET A 1 -3.04 12.82 -20.46
CA MET A 1 -3.26 11.53 -19.74
C MET A 1 -2.47 11.59 -18.46
N ILE A 2 -3.03 11.20 -17.31
CA ILE A 2 -2.31 11.10 -16.04
C ILE A 2 -1.65 9.73 -15.98
N THR A 3 -0.39 9.69 -15.58
CA THR A 3 0.43 8.47 -15.51
C THR A 3 0.80 8.16 -14.06
N MET A 4 0.77 6.87 -13.68
CA MET A 4 1.13 6.41 -12.33
C MET A 4 1.98 5.14 -12.41
N SER A 5 3.01 5.04 -11.59
CA SER A 5 3.87 3.86 -11.52
C SER A 5 4.23 3.49 -10.09
N TYR A 6 4.33 2.18 -9.82
CA TYR A 6 4.96 1.64 -8.63
C TYR A 6 6.47 1.68 -8.74
N CYS A 7 7.15 1.82 -7.59
CA CYS A 7 8.58 1.61 -7.44
C CYS A 7 8.90 0.91 -6.12
N TYR A 8 9.98 0.15 -6.08
CA TYR A 8 10.36 -0.69 -4.94
C TYR A 8 11.63 -0.23 -4.24
N ASN A 9 12.40 0.64 -4.90
CA ASN A 9 13.69 1.15 -4.41
C ASN A 9 13.99 2.55 -4.94
N VAL A 10 15.06 3.15 -4.41
CA VAL A 10 15.48 4.52 -4.73
C VAL A 10 15.90 4.68 -6.20
N GLU A 11 16.57 3.68 -6.76
CA GLU A 11 17.07 3.72 -8.14
C GLU A 11 15.91 3.75 -9.13
N GLU A 12 14.93 2.88 -8.95
CA GLU A 12 13.69 2.87 -9.74
C GLU A 12 12.94 4.20 -9.61
N ALA A 13 12.85 4.73 -8.38
CA ALA A 13 12.15 5.99 -8.13
C ALA A 13 12.77 7.16 -8.91
N LYS A 14 14.11 7.24 -8.96
CA LYS A 14 14.82 8.25 -9.74
C LYS A 14 14.58 8.10 -11.23
N MET A 15 14.69 6.88 -11.76
CA MET A 15 14.46 6.60 -13.18
C MET A 15 13.04 6.95 -13.62
N ILE A 16 12.05 6.58 -12.79
CA ILE A 16 10.64 6.84 -13.05
C ILE A 16 10.34 8.34 -13.00
N ALA A 17 10.90 9.05 -12.02
CA ALA A 17 10.73 10.50 -11.90
C ALA A 17 11.38 11.27 -13.06
N ASP A 18 12.55 10.83 -13.53
CA ASP A 18 13.26 11.39 -14.69
C ASP A 18 12.47 11.17 -15.99
N ALA A 19 11.78 10.05 -16.11
CA ALA A 19 10.89 9.74 -17.24
C ALA A 19 9.63 10.64 -17.29
N GLY A 20 9.39 11.48 -16.27
CA GLY A 20 8.31 12.48 -16.26
C GLY A 20 6.93 11.93 -15.88
N ILE A 21 6.87 10.89 -15.05
CA ILE A 21 5.61 10.36 -14.52
C ILE A 21 4.91 11.37 -13.60
N ASP A 22 3.57 11.39 -13.59
CA ASP A 22 2.79 12.32 -12.76
C ASP A 22 2.71 11.87 -11.30
N ILE A 23 2.53 10.56 -11.07
CA ILE A 23 2.33 9.97 -9.74
C ILE A 23 3.30 8.79 -9.55
N ILE A 24 4.06 8.83 -8.45
CA ILE A 24 4.90 7.72 -8.04
C ILE A 24 4.40 7.10 -6.75
N VAL A 25 4.40 5.77 -6.67
CA VAL A 25 3.89 5.02 -5.53
C VAL A 25 4.98 4.12 -4.97
N SER A 26 5.43 4.37 -3.75
CA SER A 26 6.35 3.46 -3.05
C SER A 26 5.62 2.18 -2.67
N HIS A 27 6.10 1.03 -3.17
CA HIS A 27 5.49 -0.27 -2.95
C HIS A 27 6.23 -1.06 -1.88
N MET A 28 5.54 -1.35 -0.76
CA MET A 28 6.13 -2.03 0.41
C MET A 28 6.02 -3.55 0.36
N GLY A 29 5.65 -4.12 -0.77
CA GLY A 29 5.45 -5.56 -0.95
C GLY A 29 3.98 -5.98 -0.93
N LEU A 30 3.72 -7.28 -0.93
CA LEU A 30 2.36 -7.84 -0.86
C LEU A 30 1.67 -7.40 0.42
N THR A 31 0.39 -7.04 0.34
CA THR A 31 -0.40 -6.63 1.50
C THR A 31 -0.53 -7.79 2.49
N LYS A 32 -0.23 -7.52 3.75
CA LYS A 32 -0.36 -8.48 4.85
C LYS A 32 -1.83 -8.81 5.13
N GLY A 33 -2.11 -10.07 5.47
CA GLY A 33 -3.42 -10.52 5.94
C GLY A 33 -4.36 -11.01 4.84
N GLY A 34 -5.51 -11.54 5.28
CA GLY A 34 -6.44 -12.30 4.45
C GLY A 34 -5.94 -13.72 4.15
N ASP A 35 -6.65 -14.44 3.26
CA ASP A 35 -6.33 -15.85 2.97
C ASP A 35 -5.14 -16.03 2.03
N VAL A 36 -4.85 -15.03 1.20
CA VAL A 36 -3.79 -15.08 0.17
C VAL A 36 -2.72 -14.00 0.36
N GLY A 37 -2.81 -13.23 1.46
CA GLY A 37 -1.79 -12.24 1.81
C GLY A 37 -0.57 -12.90 2.45
N THR A 38 0.52 -12.14 2.55
CA THR A 38 1.70 -12.60 3.29
C THR A 38 1.46 -12.57 4.80
N THR A 39 2.11 -13.48 5.51
CA THR A 39 2.14 -13.49 6.99
C THR A 39 3.31 -12.69 7.55
N GLU A 40 4.37 -12.52 6.76
CA GLU A 40 5.59 -11.82 7.16
C GLU A 40 5.71 -10.50 6.41
N GLN A 41 5.81 -9.41 7.17
CA GLN A 41 6.06 -8.07 6.65
C GLN A 41 6.94 -7.29 7.60
N SER A 42 7.66 -6.31 7.03
CA SER A 42 8.41 -5.34 7.83
C SER A 42 7.48 -4.60 8.80
N PRO A 43 7.97 -4.22 9.99
CA PRO A 43 7.26 -3.31 10.88
C PRO A 43 6.83 -2.03 10.16
N LEU A 44 5.76 -1.39 10.64
CA LEU A 44 5.16 -0.25 9.98
C LEU A 44 6.09 0.98 9.94
N ASP A 45 6.87 1.19 10.98
CA ASP A 45 7.91 2.23 11.06
C ASP A 45 9.00 2.04 10.00
N VAL A 46 9.48 0.80 9.82
CA VAL A 46 10.44 0.44 8.76
C VAL A 46 9.85 0.67 7.36
N ALA A 47 8.57 0.37 7.19
CA ALA A 47 7.85 0.63 5.93
C ALA A 47 7.76 2.14 5.67
N ALA A 48 7.48 2.95 6.68
CA ALA A 48 7.42 4.41 6.58
C ALA A 48 8.79 5.00 6.22
N GLU A 49 9.87 4.59 6.89
CA GLU A 49 11.24 5.04 6.57
C GLU A 49 11.66 4.66 5.14
N LYS A 50 11.35 3.44 4.72
CA LYS A 50 11.64 2.99 3.35
C LYS A 50 10.85 3.81 2.33
N SER A 51 9.57 4.04 2.60
CA SER A 51 8.70 4.88 1.75
C SER A 51 9.26 6.31 1.64
N ASP A 52 9.65 6.91 2.76
CA ASP A 52 10.21 8.26 2.78
C ASP A 52 11.46 8.39 1.91
N ARG A 53 12.42 7.47 2.06
CA ARG A 53 13.67 7.46 1.25
C ARG A 53 13.38 7.36 -0.25
N ILE A 54 12.46 6.48 -0.64
CA ILE A 54 12.07 6.28 -2.04
C ILE A 54 11.42 7.53 -2.60
N LEU A 55 10.44 8.09 -1.89
CA LEU A 55 9.63 9.20 -2.37
C LEU A 55 10.40 10.52 -2.39
N ARG A 56 11.30 10.75 -1.42
CA ARG A 56 12.21 11.93 -1.45
C ARG A 56 13.15 11.86 -2.63
N ALA A 57 13.73 10.69 -2.93
CA ALA A 57 14.61 10.53 -4.08
C ALA A 57 13.89 10.85 -5.41
N ALA A 58 12.60 10.54 -5.53
CA ALA A 58 11.80 10.94 -6.69
C ALA A 58 11.55 12.46 -6.72
N LYS A 59 11.25 13.07 -5.57
CA LYS A 59 11.05 14.53 -5.46
C LYS A 59 12.31 15.34 -5.73
N ASP A 60 13.49 14.80 -5.43
CA ASP A 60 14.78 15.45 -5.75
C ASP A 60 14.98 15.57 -7.27
N ILE A 61 14.44 14.64 -8.05
CA ILE A 61 14.48 14.68 -9.53
C ILE A 61 13.32 15.52 -10.08
N ASN A 62 12.10 15.28 -9.60
CA ASN A 62 10.91 16.01 -10.03
C ASN A 62 10.11 16.53 -8.81
N PRO A 63 10.33 17.78 -8.37
CA PRO A 63 9.64 18.35 -7.21
C PRO A 63 8.11 18.41 -7.32
N ARG A 64 7.56 18.33 -8.54
CA ARG A 64 6.11 18.37 -8.79
C ARG A 64 5.45 16.99 -8.79
N ILE A 65 6.23 15.90 -8.70
CA ILE A 65 5.69 14.55 -8.71
C ILE A 65 4.77 14.32 -7.49
N ILE A 66 3.61 13.73 -7.71
CA ILE A 66 2.70 13.33 -6.63
C ILE A 66 3.21 12.01 -6.05
N THR A 67 3.37 11.98 -4.75
CA THR A 67 3.95 10.83 -4.02
C THR A 67 2.91 10.10 -3.22
N MET A 68 2.82 8.78 -3.38
CA MET A 68 1.86 7.93 -2.67
C MET A 68 2.55 6.69 -2.11
N CYS A 69 1.93 6.04 -1.13
CA CYS A 69 2.39 4.76 -0.57
C CYS A 69 1.39 3.63 -0.84
N HIS A 70 1.86 2.37 -0.79
CA HIS A 70 1.06 1.19 -1.07
C HIS A 70 1.64 -0.08 -0.47
N GLY A 71 0.77 -0.99 -0.03
CA GLY A 71 1.07 -2.40 0.22
C GLY A 71 1.86 -2.69 1.50
N GLY A 72 2.35 -3.90 1.61
CA GLY A 72 3.11 -4.36 2.76
C GLY A 72 2.29 -4.39 4.05
N SER A 73 2.80 -3.77 5.09
CA SER A 73 2.15 -3.62 6.41
C SER A 73 1.06 -2.55 6.45
N ILE A 74 0.83 -1.81 5.36
CA ILE A 74 -0.21 -0.79 5.27
C ILE A 74 -1.55 -1.47 4.96
N THR A 75 -2.29 -1.86 5.98
CA THR A 75 -3.48 -2.71 5.86
C THR A 75 -4.78 -2.05 6.30
N SER A 76 -4.68 -0.94 7.02
CA SER A 76 -5.81 -0.18 7.55
C SER A 76 -5.67 1.32 7.25
N PRO A 77 -6.74 2.12 7.42
CA PRO A 77 -6.66 3.58 7.34
C PRO A 77 -5.66 4.19 8.34
N GLU A 78 -5.55 3.61 9.54
CA GLU A 78 -4.63 4.05 10.58
C GLU A 78 -3.17 3.80 10.17
N ASP A 79 -2.87 2.65 9.57
CA ASP A 79 -1.54 2.35 9.01
C ASP A 79 -1.18 3.34 7.90
N ALA A 80 -2.13 3.62 7.00
CA ALA A 80 -1.93 4.58 5.91
C ALA A 80 -1.68 6.00 6.45
N ALA A 81 -2.44 6.45 7.44
CA ALA A 81 -2.23 7.73 8.10
C ALA A 81 -0.84 7.80 8.74
N TYR A 82 -0.44 6.75 9.46
CA TYR A 82 0.89 6.68 10.07
C TYR A 82 2.01 6.84 9.04
N VAL A 83 1.93 6.09 7.92
CA VAL A 83 2.97 6.18 6.87
C VAL A 83 2.98 7.55 6.20
N MET A 84 1.83 8.16 5.96
CA MET A 84 1.76 9.52 5.41
C MET A 84 2.34 10.55 6.38
N ASP A 85 2.10 10.44 7.66
CA ASP A 85 2.63 11.35 8.69
C ASP A 85 4.16 11.20 8.87
N HIS A 86 4.73 10.03 8.55
CA HIS A 86 6.15 9.71 8.75
C HIS A 86 6.93 9.55 7.44
N SER A 87 6.37 10.00 6.31
CA SER A 87 7.05 9.95 5.01
C SER A 87 6.67 11.11 4.10
N ALA A 88 7.28 11.17 2.91
CA ALA A 88 6.91 12.12 1.88
C ALA A 88 5.66 11.71 1.08
N ALA A 89 4.91 10.70 1.49
CA ALA A 89 3.66 10.33 0.85
C ALA A 89 2.54 11.33 1.15
N VAL A 90 1.81 11.76 0.13
CA VAL A 90 0.64 12.66 0.26
C VAL A 90 -0.68 11.92 0.07
N GLY A 91 -0.63 10.59 -0.12
CA GLY A 91 -1.78 9.74 -0.30
C GLY A 91 -1.43 8.26 -0.27
N PHE A 92 -2.47 7.44 -0.28
CA PHE A 92 -2.39 5.99 -0.26
C PHE A 92 -3.12 5.38 -1.45
N VAL A 93 -2.53 4.36 -2.07
CA VAL A 93 -3.17 3.53 -3.08
C VAL A 93 -3.66 2.25 -2.42
N GLY A 94 -4.96 2.09 -2.31
CA GLY A 94 -5.57 0.87 -1.76
C GLY A 94 -5.85 -0.15 -2.87
N ALA A 95 -5.60 -1.42 -2.58
CA ALA A 95 -6.01 -2.57 -3.37
C ALA A 95 -6.53 -3.65 -2.41
N SER A 96 -5.73 -4.64 -2.07
CA SER A 96 -6.15 -5.76 -1.20
C SER A 96 -6.72 -5.32 0.16
N SER A 97 -6.28 -4.21 0.72
CA SER A 97 -6.82 -3.66 1.97
C SER A 97 -8.25 -3.11 1.83
N ILE A 98 -8.65 -2.71 0.62
CA ILE A 98 -9.98 -2.13 0.34
C ILE A 98 -10.91 -3.17 -0.29
N GLU A 99 -10.43 -3.94 -1.26
CA GLU A 99 -11.28 -4.82 -2.07
C GLU A 99 -11.29 -6.28 -1.60
N ARG A 100 -10.13 -6.86 -1.29
CA ARG A 100 -10.01 -8.30 -1.01
C ARG A 100 -10.27 -8.64 0.44
N ILE A 101 -9.52 -8.05 1.38
CA ILE A 101 -9.56 -8.42 2.80
C ILE A 101 -10.96 -8.21 3.41
N PRO A 102 -11.64 -7.06 3.22
CA PRO A 102 -12.98 -6.86 3.74
C PRO A 102 -14.00 -7.84 3.13
N THR A 103 -13.86 -8.16 1.83
CA THR A 103 -14.74 -9.10 1.13
C THR A 103 -14.57 -10.52 1.66
N GLU A 104 -13.35 -10.98 1.86
CA GLU A 104 -13.05 -12.29 2.46
C GLU A 104 -13.68 -12.43 3.85
N ILE A 105 -13.55 -11.40 4.69
CA ILE A 105 -14.12 -11.37 6.04
C ILE A 105 -15.65 -11.47 5.98
N ALA A 106 -16.29 -10.67 5.14
CA ALA A 106 -17.75 -10.65 5.01
C ALA A 106 -18.30 -11.98 4.50
N ILE A 107 -17.71 -12.56 3.46
CA ILE A 107 -18.12 -13.86 2.91
C ILE A 107 -17.98 -14.96 3.96
N LYS A 108 -16.85 -15.04 4.65
CA LYS A 108 -16.63 -16.05 5.70
C LYS A 108 -17.65 -15.94 6.82
N GLN A 109 -18.00 -14.71 7.24
CA GLN A 109 -18.98 -14.53 8.30
C GLN A 109 -20.35 -15.02 7.86
N VAL A 110 -20.82 -14.64 6.69
CA VAL A 110 -22.13 -15.08 6.16
C VAL A 110 -22.17 -16.60 6.00
N CYS A 111 -21.11 -17.23 5.48
CA CYS A 111 -21.04 -18.69 5.39
C CYS A 111 -21.13 -19.38 6.75
N LYS A 112 -20.43 -18.87 7.77
CA LYS A 112 -20.51 -19.39 9.13
C LYS A 112 -21.92 -19.29 9.70
N ASP A 113 -22.60 -18.16 9.45
CA ASP A 113 -23.96 -17.94 9.93
C ASP A 113 -24.94 -18.95 9.32
N TYR A 114 -24.86 -19.23 8.01
CA TYR A 114 -25.65 -20.28 7.37
C TYR A 114 -25.34 -21.68 7.89
N LEU A 115 -24.05 -22.01 8.08
CA LEU A 115 -23.63 -23.31 8.61
C LEU A 115 -24.06 -23.53 10.07
N SER A 116 -24.38 -22.47 10.80
CA SER A 116 -24.85 -22.55 12.18
C SER A 116 -26.33 -22.97 12.31
N ILE A 117 -27.08 -22.98 11.20
CA ILE A 117 -28.49 -23.36 11.18
C ILE A 117 -28.61 -24.87 11.52
N LYS A 118 -29.33 -25.16 12.61
CA LYS A 118 -29.58 -26.55 13.01
C LYS A 118 -30.56 -27.22 12.05
N LEU A 119 -30.15 -28.38 11.54
CA LEU A 119 -31.08 -29.24 10.80
C LEU A 119 -32.14 -29.77 11.75
N LYS A 120 -33.40 -29.87 11.25
CA LYS A 120 -34.51 -30.45 11.99
C LYS A 120 -34.45 -31.96 11.94
#